data_3a687cb9e657a3cbf51ddfa656d30b41
#
_entry.id   3a687cb9e657a3cbf51ddfa656d30b41
#
_cell.length_a   1.000
_cell.length_b   1.000
_cell.length_c   1.000
_cell.angle_alpha   90.00
_cell.angle_beta   90.00
_cell.angle_gamma   90.00
#
_symmetry.space_group_name_H-M   'P 1'
#
loop_
_entity.id
_entity.type
_entity.pdbx_description
1 polymer ?
#
loop_
_entity_poly.entity_id
_entity_poly.type
_entity_poly.pdbx_seq_one_letter_code
_entity_poly.pdbx_strand_id
1 'polypeptide(L)'
;MPLMFTRPDLSMNGVKANAPSGAARKPTRFWRSKYSPMLATASAVISLALVAYTIGVFSERRSGELKRSHLVFFWLGLICDSTGTGLMSIMAQNSGGAMSPLHPVTGFLAIALMLFHAAWATYVVFRGNEKTRRGFHTLSIGVWLVWLVPYFVGMLIGIPAFHVSDPVALAAAAGVVAVLALALLLSSKRSRA
;
A
#
# COMPACT_ATOMS: atom_id res chain seq x y z
N MET A 1 -46.86 62.10 41.10
CA MET A 1 -45.46 62.19 40.72
C MET A 1 -44.99 60.82 40.37
N PRO A 2 -44.83 60.43 39.10
CA PRO A 2 -44.27 59.16 38.75
C PRO A 2 -42.76 59.32 38.44
N LEU A 3 -41.95 58.50 39.05
CA LEU A 3 -40.51 58.42 38.82
C LEU A 3 -40.26 57.78 37.48
N MET A 4 -39.64 58.53 36.59
CA MET A 4 -39.18 58.15 35.30
C MET A 4 -37.90 57.29 35.44
N PHE A 5 -37.99 55.95 35.20
CA PHE A 5 -36.91 55.04 35.23
C PHE A 5 -36.32 54.95 33.81
N THR A 6 -35.23 55.64 33.58
CA THR A 6 -34.48 55.57 32.33
C THR A 6 -33.71 54.25 32.25
N ARG A 7 -33.99 53.38 31.25
CA ARG A 7 -33.21 52.20 30.90
C ARG A 7 -31.89 52.66 30.31
N PRO A 8 -30.77 52.05 30.74
CA PRO A 8 -29.51 52.22 30.02
C PRO A 8 -29.51 51.36 28.75
N ASP A 9 -29.21 52.01 27.64
CA ASP A 9 -28.99 51.43 26.31
C ASP A 9 -27.76 50.52 26.33
N LEU A 10 -27.98 49.19 26.37
CA LEU A 10 -26.95 48.20 26.13
C LEU A 10 -26.80 48.04 24.62
N SER A 11 -26.06 48.97 24.00
CA SER A 11 -25.49 48.79 22.68
C SER A 11 -24.54 47.57 22.72
N MET A 12 -25.05 46.43 22.35
CA MET A 12 -24.22 45.24 22.10
C MET A 12 -23.45 45.44 20.80
N ASN A 13 -22.31 46.12 20.92
CA ASN A 13 -21.29 46.11 19.88
C ASN A 13 -20.92 44.67 19.53
N GLY A 14 -21.14 44.33 18.26
CA GLY A 14 -21.01 43.03 17.69
C GLY A 14 -19.65 42.38 17.95
N VAL A 15 -19.66 41.42 18.84
CA VAL A 15 -18.65 40.37 18.83
C VAL A 15 -18.92 39.48 17.60
N LYS A 16 -18.28 39.79 16.48
CA LYS A 16 -18.21 38.86 15.36
C LYS A 16 -17.51 37.62 15.89
N ALA A 17 -18.28 36.60 16.22
CA ALA A 17 -17.76 35.28 16.43
C ALA A 17 -17.02 34.84 15.14
N ASN A 18 -15.71 34.94 15.14
CA ASN A 18 -14.89 34.28 14.13
C ASN A 18 -15.08 32.79 14.33
N ALA A 19 -16.03 32.19 13.62
CA ALA A 19 -16.09 30.78 13.44
C ALA A 19 -14.73 30.34 12.83
N PRO A 20 -14.04 29.33 13.41
CA PRO A 20 -12.84 28.79 12.76
C PRO A 20 -13.33 28.17 11.45
N SER A 21 -13.02 28.82 10.33
CA SER A 21 -13.21 28.23 9.01
C SER A 21 -12.37 26.95 8.98
N GLY A 22 -13.02 25.79 8.95
CA GLY A 22 -12.41 24.49 8.78
C GLY A 22 -11.79 24.29 7.39
N ALA A 23 -11.19 25.36 6.84
CA ALA A 23 -10.36 25.26 5.65
C ALA A 23 -9.12 24.44 6.02
N ALA A 24 -9.08 23.20 5.58
CA ALA A 24 -7.90 22.36 5.66
C ALA A 24 -6.68 23.18 5.21
N ARG A 25 -5.78 23.47 6.13
CA ARG A 25 -4.55 24.26 5.84
C ARG A 25 -3.82 23.56 4.72
N LYS A 26 -3.74 24.20 3.55
CA LYS A 26 -2.91 23.71 2.44
C LYS A 26 -1.48 23.51 3.00
N PRO A 27 -0.88 22.33 2.78
CA PRO A 27 0.46 22.06 3.28
C PRO A 27 1.41 23.16 2.79
N THR A 28 2.18 23.74 3.69
CA THR A 28 3.13 24.80 3.37
C THR A 28 4.17 24.30 2.37
N ARG A 29 4.72 25.18 1.55
CA ARG A 29 5.76 24.86 0.55
C ARG A 29 6.96 24.10 1.16
N PHE A 30 7.27 24.36 2.44
CA PHE A 30 8.29 23.69 3.23
C PHE A 30 8.05 22.17 3.37
N TRP A 31 6.82 21.76 3.71
CA TRP A 31 6.45 20.35 3.85
C TRP A 31 6.50 19.63 2.51
N ARG A 32 6.03 20.27 1.45
CA ARG A 32 6.07 19.72 0.09
C ARG A 32 7.51 19.44 -0.38
N SER A 33 8.46 20.32 -0.07
CA SER A 33 9.87 20.15 -0.44
C SER A 33 10.57 19.05 0.36
N LYS A 34 10.26 18.91 1.65
CA LYS A 34 10.91 17.91 2.53
C LYS A 34 10.48 16.48 2.24
N TYR A 35 9.20 16.26 1.91
CA TYR A 35 8.67 14.91 1.69
C TYR A 35 8.76 14.42 0.23
N SER A 36 8.99 15.30 -0.72
CA SER A 36 9.16 14.90 -2.13
C SER A 36 10.28 13.86 -2.35
N PRO A 37 11.51 14.03 -1.84
CA PRO A 37 12.54 13.01 -1.99
C PRO A 37 12.23 11.73 -1.21
N MET A 38 11.63 11.83 -0.03
CA MET A 38 11.26 10.67 0.77
C MET A 38 10.16 9.83 0.11
N LEU A 39 9.18 10.49 -0.52
CA LEU A 39 8.15 9.81 -1.31
C LEU A 39 8.76 9.09 -2.52
N ALA A 40 9.67 9.75 -3.24
CA ALA A 40 10.36 9.14 -4.36
C ALA A 40 11.18 7.91 -3.93
N THR A 41 11.91 8.01 -2.82
CA THR A 41 12.67 6.89 -2.24
C THR A 41 11.74 5.75 -1.83
N ALA A 42 10.65 6.02 -1.11
CA ALA A 42 9.70 5.01 -0.69
C ALA A 42 9.08 4.29 -1.90
N SER A 43 8.66 5.04 -2.92
CA SER A 43 8.10 4.48 -4.16
C SER A 43 9.12 3.63 -4.93
N ALA A 44 10.38 4.07 -5.01
CA ALA A 44 11.45 3.31 -5.66
C ALA A 44 11.73 2.00 -4.92
N VAL A 45 11.79 2.02 -3.59
CA VAL A 45 12.04 0.84 -2.77
C VAL A 45 10.90 -0.16 -2.86
N ILE A 46 9.63 0.29 -2.84
CA ILE A 46 8.47 -0.60 -3.03
C ILE A 46 8.45 -1.17 -4.47
N SER A 47 8.82 -0.38 -5.48
CA SER A 47 8.95 -0.90 -6.86
C SER A 47 10.06 -1.94 -6.97
N LEU A 48 11.15 -1.79 -6.23
CA LEU A 48 12.20 -2.81 -6.14
C LEU A 48 11.67 -4.11 -5.48
N ALA A 49 10.80 -4.00 -4.48
CA ALA A 49 10.11 -5.16 -3.91
C ALA A 49 9.27 -5.89 -4.97
N LEU A 50 8.51 -5.17 -5.80
CA LEU A 50 7.77 -5.75 -6.92
C LEU A 50 8.67 -6.53 -7.87
N VAL A 51 9.82 -5.96 -8.25
CA VAL A 51 10.80 -6.61 -9.13
C VAL A 51 11.34 -7.88 -8.46
N ALA A 52 11.77 -7.80 -7.21
CA ALA A 52 12.31 -8.94 -6.47
C ALA A 52 11.29 -10.08 -6.34
N TYR A 53 10.06 -9.80 -5.91
CA TYR A 53 9.01 -10.80 -5.81
C TYR A 53 8.66 -11.41 -7.17
N THR A 54 8.56 -10.60 -8.22
CA THR A 54 8.28 -11.07 -9.58
C THR A 54 9.38 -12.02 -10.06
N ILE A 55 10.65 -11.65 -9.89
CA ILE A 55 11.78 -12.54 -10.24
C ILE A 55 11.71 -13.82 -9.44
N GLY A 56 11.48 -13.76 -8.12
CA GLY A 56 11.39 -14.93 -7.25
C GLY A 56 10.31 -15.91 -7.71
N VAL A 57 9.07 -15.40 -7.90
CA VAL A 57 7.92 -16.22 -8.29
C VAL A 57 8.07 -16.83 -9.68
N PHE A 58 8.50 -16.04 -10.67
CA PHE A 58 8.58 -16.54 -12.04
C PHE A 58 9.83 -17.39 -12.29
N SER A 59 10.94 -17.17 -11.59
CA SER A 59 12.10 -18.07 -11.65
C SER A 59 11.80 -19.43 -11.00
N GLU A 60 11.07 -19.42 -9.87
CA GLU A 60 10.57 -20.66 -9.25
C GLU A 60 9.66 -21.44 -10.22
N ARG A 61 8.68 -20.76 -10.83
CA ARG A 61 7.77 -21.36 -11.82
C ARG A 61 8.54 -21.98 -13.00
N ARG A 62 9.60 -21.30 -13.48
CA ARG A 62 10.42 -21.79 -14.60
C ARG A 62 11.29 -22.99 -14.22
N SER A 63 11.81 -23.02 -12.99
CA SER A 63 12.64 -24.13 -12.52
C SER A 63 11.84 -25.41 -12.21
N GLY A 64 10.50 -25.28 -12.07
CA GLY A 64 9.60 -26.38 -11.70
C GLY A 64 9.70 -26.85 -10.25
N GLU A 65 10.57 -26.23 -9.47
CA GLU A 65 10.76 -26.52 -8.04
C GLU A 65 11.27 -25.29 -7.28
N LEU A 66 10.95 -25.21 -5.98
CA LEU A 66 11.46 -24.19 -5.09
C LEU A 66 12.92 -24.48 -4.71
N LYS A 67 13.83 -23.53 -5.00
CA LYS A 67 15.27 -23.59 -4.69
C LYS A 67 15.68 -22.51 -3.68
N ARG A 68 16.87 -22.69 -3.07
CA ARG A 68 17.44 -21.70 -2.13
C ARG A 68 17.63 -20.32 -2.76
N SER A 69 17.95 -20.26 -4.05
CA SER A 69 18.11 -18.99 -4.78
C SER A 69 16.82 -18.16 -4.82
N HIS A 70 15.65 -18.81 -4.85
CA HIS A 70 14.37 -18.08 -4.86
C HIS A 70 14.09 -17.42 -3.51
N LEU A 71 14.56 -17.98 -2.39
CA LEU A 71 14.42 -17.40 -1.06
C LEU A 71 15.09 -16.02 -0.97
N VAL A 72 16.22 -15.83 -1.64
CA VAL A 72 16.93 -14.55 -1.65
C VAL A 72 16.00 -13.45 -2.17
N PHE A 73 15.27 -13.71 -3.25
CA PHE A 73 14.35 -12.74 -3.83
C PHE A 73 13.13 -12.49 -2.95
N PHE A 74 12.59 -13.51 -2.29
CA PHE A 74 11.45 -13.35 -1.36
C PHE A 74 11.84 -12.52 -0.14
N TRP A 75 12.99 -12.79 0.48
CA TRP A 75 13.47 -12.01 1.63
C TRP A 75 13.90 -10.60 1.23
N LEU A 76 14.58 -10.42 0.10
CA LEU A 76 14.94 -9.10 -0.41
C LEU A 76 13.68 -8.26 -0.69
N GLY A 77 12.69 -8.87 -1.35
CA GLY A 77 11.40 -8.24 -1.59
C GLY A 77 10.73 -7.80 -0.28
N LEU A 78 10.71 -8.66 0.75
CA LEU A 78 10.13 -8.35 2.05
C LEU A 78 10.85 -7.21 2.76
N ILE A 79 12.17 -7.16 2.71
CA ILE A 79 12.96 -6.06 3.27
C ILE A 79 12.63 -4.74 2.57
N CYS A 80 12.59 -4.74 1.24
CA CYS A 80 12.25 -3.56 0.46
C CYS A 80 10.80 -3.12 0.73
N ASP A 81 9.84 -4.04 0.74
CA ASP A 81 8.43 -3.76 0.99
C ASP A 81 8.20 -3.15 2.38
N SER A 82 8.79 -3.77 3.42
CA SER A 82 8.72 -3.28 4.80
C SER A 82 9.38 -1.91 4.96
N THR A 83 10.52 -1.67 4.30
CA THR A 83 11.22 -0.39 4.32
C THR A 83 10.38 0.70 3.65
N GLY A 84 9.89 0.45 2.45
CA GLY A 84 9.10 1.43 1.70
C GLY A 84 7.78 1.76 2.39
N THR A 85 7.06 0.75 2.90
CA THR A 85 5.82 0.93 3.66
C THR A 85 6.08 1.68 4.98
N GLY A 86 7.19 1.40 5.67
CA GLY A 86 7.61 2.12 6.87
C GLY A 86 7.86 3.60 6.59
N LEU A 87 8.58 3.94 5.51
CA LEU A 87 8.80 5.32 5.09
C LEU A 87 7.48 6.04 4.78
N MET A 88 6.55 5.39 4.08
CA MET A 88 5.22 5.94 3.81
C MET A 88 4.42 6.16 5.09
N SER A 89 4.49 5.24 6.04
CA SER A 89 3.81 5.36 7.35
C SER A 89 4.33 6.55 8.15
N ILE A 90 5.65 6.78 8.18
CA ILE A 90 6.26 7.94 8.82
C ILE A 90 5.79 9.26 8.17
N MET A 91 5.73 9.30 6.84
CA MET A 91 5.23 10.48 6.13
C MET A 91 3.75 10.75 6.43
N ALA A 92 2.93 9.70 6.48
CA ALA A 92 1.52 9.80 6.81
C ALA A 92 1.29 10.40 8.20
N GLN A 93 1.99 9.90 9.21
CA GLN A 93 1.90 10.39 10.59
C GLN A 93 2.30 11.87 10.71
N ASN A 94 3.32 12.29 9.95
CA ASN A 94 3.83 13.66 10.00
C ASN A 94 3.04 14.66 9.14
N SER A 95 2.18 14.20 8.24
CA SER A 95 1.43 15.10 7.34
C SER A 95 0.21 15.75 7.98
N GLY A 96 -0.23 15.29 9.16
CA GLY A 96 -1.37 15.84 9.91
C GLY A 96 -2.71 15.76 9.16
N GLY A 97 -2.75 15.05 8.04
CA GLY A 97 -3.95 14.82 7.24
C GLY A 97 -4.67 13.55 7.68
N ALA A 98 -6.00 13.56 7.59
CA ALA A 98 -6.79 12.34 7.73
C ALA A 98 -6.51 11.46 6.50
N MET A 99 -5.51 10.56 6.61
CA MET A 99 -5.32 9.52 5.61
C MET A 99 -6.43 8.47 5.74
N SER A 100 -6.91 7.99 4.59
CA SER A 100 -7.77 6.83 4.56
C SER A 100 -7.15 5.66 5.34
N PRO A 101 -7.88 5.00 6.25
CA PRO A 101 -7.40 3.83 6.96
C PRO A 101 -7.14 2.63 6.04
N LEU A 102 -7.68 2.64 4.83
CA LEU A 102 -7.53 1.57 3.85
C LEU A 102 -6.05 1.32 3.52
N HIS A 103 -5.28 2.37 3.26
CA HIS A 103 -3.88 2.24 2.83
C HIS A 103 -2.97 1.61 3.92
N PRO A 104 -2.93 2.08 5.18
CA PRO A 104 -2.11 1.44 6.19
C PRO A 104 -2.57 0.02 6.55
N VAL A 105 -3.88 -0.26 6.54
CA VAL A 105 -4.39 -1.61 6.81
C VAL A 105 -3.99 -2.59 5.71
N THR A 106 -4.21 -2.22 4.44
CA THR A 106 -3.82 -3.07 3.30
C THR A 106 -2.31 -3.25 3.21
N GLY A 107 -1.51 -2.23 3.50
CA GLY A 107 -0.06 -2.32 3.55
C GLY A 107 0.44 -3.28 4.64
N PHE A 108 -0.13 -3.21 5.86
CA PHE A 108 0.19 -4.14 6.93
C PHE A 108 -0.15 -5.58 6.56
N LEU A 109 -1.35 -5.82 6.01
CA LEU A 109 -1.76 -7.15 5.57
C LEU A 109 -0.87 -7.69 4.45
N ALA A 110 -0.41 -6.83 3.54
CA ALA A 110 0.55 -7.20 2.49
C ALA A 110 1.87 -7.70 3.07
N ILE A 111 2.45 -6.95 4.02
CA ILE A 111 3.70 -7.35 4.69
C ILE A 111 3.52 -8.67 5.45
N ALA A 112 2.42 -8.83 6.20
CA ALA A 112 2.12 -10.06 6.93
C ALA A 112 2.00 -11.27 5.98
N LEU A 113 1.32 -11.10 4.83
CA LEU A 113 1.20 -12.13 3.81
C LEU A 113 2.55 -12.51 3.22
N MET A 114 3.40 -11.54 2.90
CA MET A 114 4.72 -11.79 2.31
C MET A 114 5.71 -12.37 3.33
N LEU A 115 5.61 -11.98 4.61
CA LEU A 115 6.37 -12.60 5.69
C LEU A 115 5.99 -14.08 5.83
N PHE A 116 4.69 -14.39 5.86
CA PHE A 116 4.21 -15.78 5.88
C PHE A 116 4.73 -16.55 4.66
N HIS A 117 4.65 -15.97 3.46
CA HIS A 117 5.14 -16.59 2.23
C HIS A 117 6.64 -16.88 2.28
N ALA A 118 7.48 -15.93 2.66
CA ALA A 118 8.92 -16.09 2.76
C ALA A 118 9.33 -17.12 3.83
N ALA A 119 8.66 -17.09 5.00
CA ALA A 119 8.88 -18.05 6.06
C ALA A 119 8.46 -19.46 5.64
N TRP A 120 7.31 -19.61 5.00
CA TRP A 120 6.83 -20.90 4.48
C TRP A 120 7.72 -21.43 3.37
N ALA A 121 8.15 -20.57 2.44
CA ALA A 121 9.12 -20.93 1.41
C ALA A 121 10.42 -21.44 2.04
N THR A 122 10.92 -20.77 3.07
CA THR A 122 12.12 -21.18 3.81
C THR A 122 11.92 -22.56 4.44
N TYR A 123 10.80 -22.77 5.13
CA TYR A 123 10.48 -24.08 5.72
C TYR A 123 10.43 -25.19 4.66
N VAL A 124 9.75 -24.95 3.54
CA VAL A 124 9.62 -25.93 2.44
C VAL A 124 10.98 -26.27 1.81
N VAL A 125 11.87 -25.29 1.64
CA VAL A 125 13.23 -25.55 1.10
C VAL A 125 14.05 -26.44 2.02
N PHE A 126 13.96 -26.24 3.35
CA PHE A 126 14.81 -26.96 4.30
C PHE A 126 14.20 -28.24 4.86
N ARG A 127 12.85 -28.32 4.92
CA ARG A 127 12.12 -29.42 5.55
C ARG A 127 11.07 -30.06 4.65
N GLY A 128 10.72 -29.43 3.53
CA GLY A 128 9.71 -29.93 2.60
C GLY A 128 10.22 -31.11 1.77
N ASN A 129 9.31 -32.04 1.44
CA ASN A 129 9.59 -33.10 0.49
C ASN A 129 9.55 -32.57 -0.96
N GLU A 130 10.00 -33.38 -1.90
CA GLU A 130 10.08 -33.01 -3.32
C GLU A 130 8.72 -32.62 -3.91
N LYS A 131 7.64 -33.33 -3.53
CA LYS A 131 6.28 -33.03 -3.97
C LYS A 131 5.84 -31.62 -3.53
N THR A 132 6.12 -31.24 -2.27
CA THR A 132 5.79 -29.92 -1.73
C THR A 132 6.61 -28.83 -2.41
N ARG A 133 7.89 -29.05 -2.66
CA ARG A 133 8.77 -28.10 -3.37
C ARG A 133 8.34 -27.86 -4.81
N ARG A 134 7.90 -28.90 -5.50
CA ARG A 134 7.38 -28.83 -6.89
C ARG A 134 6.01 -28.17 -6.95
N GLY A 135 5.16 -28.35 -5.94
CA GLY A 135 3.82 -27.74 -5.89
C GLY A 135 3.79 -26.30 -5.40
N PHE A 136 4.91 -25.77 -4.90
CA PHE A 136 4.96 -24.47 -4.25
C PHE A 136 4.62 -23.30 -5.18
N HIS A 137 4.92 -23.41 -6.48
CA HIS A 137 4.68 -22.36 -7.47
C HIS A 137 3.22 -21.89 -7.53
N THR A 138 2.26 -22.76 -7.24
CA THR A 138 0.84 -22.38 -7.22
C THR A 138 0.54 -21.43 -6.06
N LEU A 139 1.10 -21.71 -4.88
CA LEU A 139 1.01 -20.83 -3.72
C LEU A 139 1.71 -19.49 -3.99
N SER A 140 2.95 -19.54 -4.51
CA SER A 140 3.73 -18.34 -4.84
C SER A 140 3.00 -17.38 -5.77
N ILE A 141 2.41 -17.90 -6.86
CA ILE A 141 1.64 -17.08 -7.80
C ILE A 141 0.40 -16.50 -7.12
N GLY A 142 -0.32 -17.31 -6.32
CA GLY A 142 -1.50 -16.85 -5.60
C GLY A 142 -1.18 -15.72 -4.62
N VAL A 143 -0.13 -15.89 -3.81
CA VAL A 143 0.32 -14.87 -2.87
C VAL A 143 0.78 -13.60 -3.60
N TRP A 144 1.54 -13.74 -4.67
CA TRP A 144 1.99 -12.60 -5.48
C TRP A 144 0.82 -11.82 -6.08
N LEU A 145 -0.20 -12.49 -6.62
CA LEU A 145 -1.40 -11.84 -7.15
C LEU A 145 -2.17 -11.09 -6.05
N VAL A 146 -2.36 -11.69 -4.88
CA VAL A 146 -3.03 -11.04 -3.75
C VAL A 146 -2.24 -9.82 -3.28
N TRP A 147 -0.90 -9.92 -3.21
CA TRP A 147 -0.03 -8.81 -2.83
C TRP A 147 -0.05 -7.65 -3.83
N LEU A 148 -0.26 -7.92 -5.13
CA LEU A 148 -0.39 -6.85 -6.13
C LEU A 148 -1.59 -5.92 -5.87
N VAL A 149 -2.66 -6.38 -5.22
CA VAL A 149 -3.82 -5.53 -4.92
C VAL A 149 -3.42 -4.34 -4.05
N PRO A 150 -2.85 -4.50 -2.83
CA PRO A 150 -2.40 -3.37 -2.02
C PRO A 150 -1.30 -2.54 -2.70
N TYR A 151 -0.44 -3.15 -3.51
CA TYR A 151 0.57 -2.44 -4.29
C TYR A 151 -0.09 -1.42 -5.25
N PHE A 152 -1.05 -1.85 -6.06
CA PHE A 152 -1.76 -0.96 -6.99
C PHE A 152 -2.64 0.06 -6.28
N VAL A 153 -3.31 -0.32 -5.19
CA VAL A 153 -4.08 0.61 -4.35
C VAL A 153 -3.16 1.70 -3.82
N GLY A 154 -1.99 1.32 -3.26
CA GLY A 154 -1.01 2.27 -2.75
C GLY A 154 -0.47 3.21 -3.83
N MET A 155 -0.22 2.69 -5.03
CA MET A 155 0.23 3.48 -6.16
C MET A 155 -0.83 4.48 -6.63
N LEU A 156 -2.10 4.06 -6.73
CA LEU A 156 -3.20 4.91 -7.19
C LEU A 156 -3.55 6.01 -6.19
N ILE A 157 -3.55 5.71 -4.89
CA ILE A 157 -3.83 6.68 -3.83
C ILE A 157 -2.61 7.56 -3.54
N GLY A 158 -1.41 6.98 -3.58
CA GLY A 158 -0.16 7.65 -3.23
C GLY A 158 0.33 8.66 -4.25
N ILE A 159 -0.11 8.57 -5.52
CA ILE A 159 0.26 9.53 -6.58
C ILE A 159 -0.79 10.63 -6.64
N PRO A 160 -0.45 11.88 -6.23
CA PRO A 160 -1.43 12.99 -6.15
C PRO A 160 -2.10 13.35 -7.48
N ALA A 161 -1.48 12.98 -8.60
CA ALA A 161 -2.01 13.27 -9.94
C ALA A 161 -3.30 12.50 -10.27
N PHE A 162 -3.52 11.35 -9.66
CA PHE A 162 -4.67 10.50 -9.99
C PHE A 162 -5.97 10.92 -9.29
N HIS A 163 -5.92 11.56 -8.12
CA HIS A 163 -7.11 12.02 -7.35
C HIS A 163 -8.23 10.96 -7.27
N VAL A 164 -7.85 9.69 -7.07
CA VAL A 164 -8.77 8.54 -7.10
C VAL A 164 -9.33 8.30 -5.71
N SER A 165 -10.65 8.05 -5.62
CA SER A 165 -11.27 7.63 -4.35
C SER A 165 -10.93 6.18 -4.02
N ASP A 166 -10.93 5.84 -2.72
CA ASP A 166 -10.59 4.50 -2.21
C ASP A 166 -11.34 3.36 -2.91
N PRO A 167 -12.68 3.41 -3.09
CA PRO A 167 -13.38 2.31 -3.76
C PRO A 167 -13.00 2.16 -5.23
N VAL A 168 -12.71 3.26 -5.93
CA VAL A 168 -12.27 3.23 -7.33
C VAL A 168 -10.85 2.67 -7.43
N ALA A 169 -9.95 3.06 -6.52
CA ALA A 169 -8.60 2.51 -6.46
C ALA A 169 -8.60 0.99 -6.20
N LEU A 170 -9.44 0.53 -5.27
CA LEU A 170 -9.59 -0.89 -4.97
C LEU A 170 -10.17 -1.66 -6.16
N ALA A 171 -11.22 -1.16 -6.80
CA ALA A 171 -11.83 -1.79 -7.97
C ALA A 171 -10.87 -1.87 -9.16
N ALA A 172 -10.12 -0.79 -9.42
CA ALA A 172 -9.11 -0.76 -10.48
C ALA A 172 -7.97 -1.75 -10.20
N ALA A 173 -7.45 -1.78 -8.98
CA ALA A 173 -6.41 -2.73 -8.57
C ALA A 173 -6.88 -4.18 -8.72
N ALA A 174 -8.08 -4.50 -8.23
CA ALA A 174 -8.67 -5.83 -8.37
C ALA A 174 -8.88 -6.22 -9.84
N GLY A 175 -9.33 -5.28 -10.69
CA GLY A 175 -9.48 -5.48 -12.13
C GLY A 175 -8.17 -5.83 -12.82
N VAL A 176 -7.10 -5.09 -12.55
CA VAL A 176 -5.76 -5.37 -13.10
C VAL A 176 -5.28 -6.76 -12.66
N VAL A 177 -5.42 -7.09 -11.38
CA VAL A 177 -5.00 -8.39 -10.84
C VAL A 177 -5.82 -9.52 -11.45
N ALA A 178 -7.12 -9.35 -11.65
CA ALA A 178 -7.98 -10.35 -12.30
C ALA A 178 -7.56 -10.62 -13.75
N VAL A 179 -7.22 -9.57 -14.51
CA VAL A 179 -6.71 -9.70 -15.88
C VAL A 179 -5.36 -10.46 -15.90
N LEU A 180 -4.45 -10.13 -14.98
CA LEU A 180 -3.17 -10.84 -14.85
C LEU A 180 -3.37 -12.30 -14.48
N ALA A 181 -4.26 -12.60 -13.52
CA ALA A 181 -4.59 -13.97 -13.13
C ALA A 181 -5.15 -14.77 -14.31
N LEU A 182 -6.09 -14.20 -15.07
CA LEU A 182 -6.65 -14.82 -16.26
C LEU A 182 -5.58 -15.10 -17.32
N ALA A 183 -4.73 -14.13 -17.60
CA ALA A 183 -3.62 -14.30 -18.56
C ALA A 183 -2.66 -15.43 -18.14
N LEU A 184 -2.33 -15.54 -16.84
CA LEU A 184 -1.50 -16.63 -16.32
C LEU A 184 -2.19 -18.00 -16.42
N LEU A 185 -3.49 -18.07 -16.17
CA LEU A 185 -4.27 -19.29 -16.31
C LEU A 185 -4.35 -19.75 -17.76
N LEU A 186 -4.60 -18.83 -18.69
CA LEU A 186 -4.67 -19.14 -20.13
C LEU A 186 -3.31 -19.60 -20.67
N SER A 187 -2.21 -18.94 -20.24
CA SER A 187 -0.87 -19.34 -20.66
C SER A 187 -0.48 -20.74 -20.16
N SER A 188 -0.93 -21.11 -18.94
CA SER A 188 -0.66 -22.43 -18.39
C SER A 188 -1.45 -23.55 -19.10
N LYS A 189 -2.63 -23.28 -19.62
CA LYS A 189 -3.41 -24.24 -20.42
C LYS A 189 -2.77 -24.48 -21.79
N ARG A 190 -2.26 -23.42 -22.43
CA ARG A 190 -1.58 -23.54 -23.75
C ARG A 190 -0.30 -24.38 -23.71
N SER A 191 0.42 -24.36 -22.58
CA SER A 191 1.65 -25.16 -22.45
C SER A 191 1.39 -26.64 -22.13
N ARG A 192 0.13 -27.03 -21.87
CA ARG A 192 -0.26 -28.41 -21.58
C ARG A 192 -1.00 -29.09 -22.76
N ALA A 193 -1.40 -28.32 -23.75
CA ALA A 193 -2.02 -28.79 -25.02
C ALA A 193 -0.97 -28.94 -26.11
#